data_a0cced027a2ff2f2a99c9c5f2e200532
#
_entry.id   a0cced027a2ff2f2a99c9c5f2e200532
#
_cell.length_a   1.000
_cell.length_b   1.000
_cell.length_c   1.000
_cell.angle_alpha   90.00
_cell.angle_beta   90.00
_cell.angle_gamma   90.00
#
_symmetry.space_group_name_H-M   'P 1'
#
loop_
_entity.id
_entity.type
_entity.pdbx_description
1 polymer ?
#
loop_
_entity_poly.entity_id
_entity_poly.type
_entity_poly.pdbx_seq_one_letter_code
_entity_poly.pdbx_strand_id
1 'polypeptide(L)'
;MVGSAPRLHARPRRSLTQITRELRAAFDWLAANAAKYGITGPIIVSGWSAGGHLTAFLLDHPAIAAGLALSGVFELAPLRDSPHVNDKVKLSEREIETLSPMRRPGVDKPLCIAYGTGELPAMIGASREFHAYRAHAHLPGSLVPIPRANHFTILDDLRDPASILTRAVLQLREDTR
;
A
#
# COMPACT_ATOMS: atom_id res chain seq x y z
N MET A 1 -7.96 16.18 8.14
CA MET A 1 -6.88 15.32 7.64
C MET A 1 -5.91 16.17 6.83
N VAL A 2 -4.64 16.24 7.24
CA VAL A 2 -3.58 16.85 6.43
C VAL A 2 -2.90 15.71 5.69
N GLY A 3 -3.07 15.67 4.37
CA GLY A 3 -2.38 14.70 3.51
C GLY A 3 -1.02 15.27 3.07
N SER A 4 0.08 14.67 3.44
CA SER A 4 1.37 14.92 2.81
C SER A 4 1.79 13.69 2.01
N ALA A 5 2.15 13.91 0.74
CA ALA A 5 2.73 12.86 -0.09
C ALA A 5 4.24 13.09 -0.20
N PRO A 6 5.10 12.14 0.20
CA PRO A 6 6.50 12.23 -0.10
C PRO A 6 6.69 12.23 -1.62
N ARG A 7 7.42 13.20 -2.15
CA ARG A 7 7.81 13.20 -3.57
C ARG A 7 8.90 12.16 -3.76
N LEU A 8 8.50 10.98 -4.20
CA LEU A 8 9.44 9.99 -4.70
C LEU A 8 10.07 10.55 -5.98
N HIS A 9 11.37 10.70 -6.00
CA HIS A 9 12.08 11.02 -7.21
C HIS A 9 12.03 9.80 -8.12
N ALA A 10 11.03 9.76 -9.00
CA ALA A 10 10.91 8.77 -10.06
C ALA A 10 12.03 8.99 -11.09
N ARG A 11 13.27 8.75 -10.72
CA ARG A 11 14.39 8.65 -11.64
C ARG A 11 14.69 7.17 -11.89
N PRO A 12 14.94 6.74 -13.14
CA PRO A 12 15.12 5.34 -13.53
C PRO A 12 16.39 4.66 -12.97
N ARG A 13 16.92 5.11 -11.83
CA ARG A 13 18.18 4.65 -11.23
C ARG A 13 18.09 4.28 -9.74
N ARG A 14 16.89 4.26 -9.16
CA ARG A 14 16.73 3.86 -7.76
C ARG A 14 16.15 2.46 -7.68
N SER A 15 16.84 1.56 -7.00
CA SER A 15 16.32 0.22 -6.72
C SER A 15 15.12 0.29 -5.77
N LEU A 16 14.27 -0.73 -5.77
CA LEU A 16 13.15 -0.83 -4.85
C LEU A 16 13.63 -0.80 -3.38
N THR A 17 14.79 -1.43 -3.12
CA THR A 17 15.47 -1.37 -1.82
C THR A 17 15.77 0.06 -1.37
N GLN A 18 16.24 0.91 -2.29
CA GLN A 18 16.51 2.31 -1.95
C GLN A 18 15.21 3.08 -1.67
N ILE A 19 14.17 2.86 -2.48
CA ILE A 19 12.86 3.49 -2.29
C ILE A 19 12.26 3.12 -0.93
N THR A 20 12.28 1.84 -0.56
CA THR A 20 11.76 1.40 0.75
C THR A 20 12.53 1.99 1.92
N ARG A 21 13.85 2.13 1.79
CA ARG A 21 14.70 2.76 2.81
C ARG A 21 14.40 4.25 2.97
N GLU A 22 14.23 4.98 1.87
CA GLU A 22 13.88 6.39 1.88
C GLU A 22 12.50 6.62 2.52
N LEU A 23 11.53 5.77 2.23
CA LEU A 23 10.20 5.85 2.84
C LEU A 23 10.24 5.56 4.33
N ARG A 24 10.99 4.56 4.78
CA ARG A 24 11.16 4.32 6.23
C ARG A 24 11.75 5.55 6.94
N ALA A 25 12.80 6.14 6.39
CA ALA A 25 13.38 7.37 6.94
C ALA A 25 12.38 8.55 6.95
N ALA A 26 11.51 8.64 5.94
CA ALA A 26 10.44 9.65 5.92
C ALA A 26 9.40 9.44 7.03
N PHE A 27 9.03 8.19 7.32
CA PHE A 27 8.13 7.89 8.44
C PHE A 27 8.79 8.10 9.80
N ASP A 28 10.08 7.78 9.95
CA ASP A 28 10.85 8.12 11.16
C ASP A 28 10.86 9.63 11.40
N TRP A 29 11.14 10.41 10.34
CA TRP A 29 11.10 11.86 10.42
C TRP A 29 9.71 12.39 10.78
N LEU A 30 8.66 11.86 10.15
CA LEU A 30 7.27 12.25 10.42
C LEU A 30 6.91 11.96 11.88
N ALA A 31 7.25 10.78 12.40
CA ALA A 31 7.01 10.41 13.79
C ALA A 31 7.67 11.40 14.77
N ALA A 32 8.91 11.81 14.47
CA ALA A 32 9.67 12.73 15.33
C ALA A 32 9.20 14.20 15.23
N ASN A 33 8.53 14.60 14.14
CA ASN A 33 8.27 16.01 13.88
C ASN A 33 6.77 16.35 13.71
N ALA A 34 5.88 15.37 13.56
CA ALA A 34 4.45 15.60 13.27
C ALA A 34 3.79 16.61 14.21
N ALA A 35 4.04 16.50 15.51
CA ALA A 35 3.47 17.40 16.53
C ALA A 35 3.87 18.87 16.32
N LYS A 36 5.08 19.14 15.81
CA LYS A 36 5.55 20.50 15.51
C LYS A 36 4.74 21.19 14.42
N TYR A 37 4.08 20.38 13.57
CA TYR A 37 3.25 20.84 12.45
C TYR A 37 1.74 20.69 12.74
N GLY A 38 1.36 20.46 14.01
CA GLY A 38 -0.04 20.27 14.39
C GLY A 38 -0.66 18.96 13.89
N ILE A 39 0.15 18.00 13.44
CA ILE A 39 -0.32 16.68 13.01
C ILE A 39 -0.40 15.79 14.24
N THR A 40 -1.62 15.33 14.57
CA THR A 40 -1.91 14.48 15.73
C THR A 40 -2.72 13.25 15.32
N GLY A 41 -2.64 12.20 16.12
CA GLY A 41 -3.37 10.94 15.90
C GLY A 41 -2.57 9.88 15.12
N PRO A 42 -3.21 8.74 14.79
CA PRO A 42 -2.54 7.63 14.13
C PRO A 42 -2.14 7.97 12.70
N ILE A 43 -0.97 7.48 12.27
CA ILE A 43 -0.53 7.57 10.88
C ILE A 43 -1.13 6.40 10.10
N ILE A 44 -1.97 6.70 9.13
CA ILE A 44 -2.52 5.73 8.18
C ILE A 44 -1.82 5.94 6.85
N VAL A 45 -1.11 4.93 6.37
CA VAL A 45 -0.44 4.97 5.07
C VAL A 45 -1.39 4.52 3.97
N SER A 46 -1.40 5.23 2.85
CA SER A 46 -2.19 4.83 1.68
C SER A 46 -1.36 4.94 0.41
N GLY A 47 -1.62 4.02 -0.52
CA GLY A 47 -0.96 4.04 -1.80
C GLY A 47 -1.69 3.23 -2.86
N TRP A 48 -1.50 3.62 -4.11
CA TRP A 48 -2.08 3.01 -5.29
C TRP A 48 -1.04 2.31 -6.15
N SER A 49 -1.37 1.14 -6.72
CA SER A 49 -0.50 0.37 -7.61
C SER A 49 0.84 0.02 -6.93
N ALA A 50 1.97 0.50 -7.41
CA ALA A 50 3.26 0.40 -6.72
C ALA A 50 3.21 1.01 -5.30
N GLY A 51 2.41 2.07 -5.10
CA GLY A 51 2.14 2.63 -3.77
C GLY A 51 1.37 1.66 -2.87
N GLY A 52 0.45 0.86 -3.42
CA GLY A 52 -0.25 -0.20 -2.69
C GLY A 52 0.70 -1.31 -2.22
N HIS A 53 1.67 -1.70 -3.05
CA HIS A 53 2.78 -2.57 -2.64
C HIS A 53 3.55 -1.95 -1.45
N LEU A 54 3.98 -0.68 -1.59
CA LEU A 54 4.75 0.01 -0.56
C LEU A 54 3.95 0.18 0.75
N THR A 55 2.64 0.40 0.67
CA THR A 55 1.75 0.44 1.83
C THR A 55 1.78 -0.88 2.60
N ALA A 56 1.59 -2.00 1.92
CA ALA A 56 1.62 -3.32 2.55
C ALA A 56 3.02 -3.66 3.10
N PHE A 57 4.08 -3.29 2.36
CA PHE A 57 5.46 -3.53 2.76
C PHE A 57 5.85 -2.73 4.02
N LEU A 58 5.42 -1.47 4.12
CA LEU A 58 5.78 -0.56 5.21
C LEU A 58 4.90 -0.70 6.45
N LEU A 59 3.88 -1.55 6.43
CA LEU A 59 2.95 -1.71 7.53
C LEU A 59 3.63 -2.14 8.84
N ASP A 60 4.78 -2.82 8.76
CA ASP A 60 5.62 -3.19 9.91
C ASP A 60 6.32 -2.00 10.59
N HIS A 61 6.32 -0.82 9.96
CA HIS A 61 6.97 0.36 10.52
C HIS A 61 6.29 0.82 11.81
N PRO A 62 7.04 1.08 12.91
CA PRO A 62 6.43 1.42 14.22
C PRO A 62 5.49 2.62 14.18
N ALA A 63 5.82 3.63 13.37
CA ALA A 63 5.02 4.86 13.28
C ALA A 63 3.69 4.67 12.51
N ILE A 64 3.52 3.59 11.74
CA ILE A 64 2.32 3.34 10.96
C ILE A 64 1.33 2.53 11.80
N ALA A 65 0.12 3.04 11.94
CA ALA A 65 -0.95 2.38 12.69
C ALA A 65 -1.81 1.46 11.81
N ALA A 66 -2.09 1.86 10.57
CA ALA A 66 -2.89 1.10 9.62
C ALA A 66 -2.53 1.44 8.16
N GLY A 67 -3.06 0.69 7.20
CA GLY A 67 -2.82 0.92 5.79
C GLY A 67 -4.06 0.79 4.90
N LEU A 68 -4.09 1.53 3.79
CA LEU A 68 -5.03 1.35 2.67
C LEU A 68 -4.24 1.10 1.39
N ALA A 69 -4.20 -0.14 0.93
CA ALA A 69 -3.54 -0.56 -0.30
C ALA A 69 -4.56 -0.63 -1.45
N LEU A 70 -4.41 0.26 -2.43
CA LEU A 70 -5.30 0.37 -3.60
C LEU A 70 -4.66 -0.33 -4.80
N SER A 71 -5.29 -1.37 -5.34
CA SER A 71 -4.83 -2.07 -6.55
C SER A 71 -3.33 -2.42 -6.48
N GLY A 72 -2.91 -2.93 -5.32
CA GLY A 72 -1.49 -3.16 -5.01
C GLY A 72 -0.90 -4.39 -5.69
N VAL A 73 0.42 -4.42 -5.76
CA VAL A 73 1.19 -5.59 -6.16
C VAL A 73 1.81 -6.21 -4.92
N PHE A 74 1.42 -7.43 -4.58
CA PHE A 74 1.83 -8.07 -3.33
C PHE A 74 2.84 -9.20 -3.54
N GLU A 75 2.99 -9.69 -4.77
CA GLU A 75 4.05 -10.59 -5.21
C GLU A 75 4.80 -9.94 -6.39
N LEU A 76 6.14 -9.82 -6.27
CA LEU A 76 6.95 -9.11 -7.24
C LEU A 76 7.47 -10.00 -8.38
N ALA A 77 7.50 -11.32 -8.20
CA ALA A 77 8.05 -12.23 -9.21
C ALA A 77 7.42 -12.06 -10.61
N PRO A 78 6.08 -11.91 -10.76
CA PRO A 78 5.48 -11.69 -12.07
C PRO A 78 5.91 -10.39 -12.76
N LEU A 79 6.35 -9.38 -12.00
CA LEU A 79 6.81 -8.11 -12.57
C LEU A 79 8.18 -8.23 -13.23
N ARG A 80 9.02 -9.18 -12.78
CA ARG A 80 10.33 -9.46 -13.40
C ARG A 80 10.16 -9.84 -14.88
N ASP A 81 9.11 -10.61 -15.18
CA ASP A 81 8.86 -11.15 -16.51
C ASP A 81 8.06 -10.17 -17.39
N SER A 82 7.74 -8.97 -16.87
CA SER A 82 7.10 -7.88 -17.61
C SER A 82 8.13 -6.86 -18.10
N PRO A 83 8.48 -6.85 -19.39
CA PRO A 83 9.48 -5.90 -19.93
C PRO A 83 9.14 -4.45 -19.63
N HIS A 84 7.86 -4.07 -19.76
CA HIS A 84 7.41 -2.70 -19.55
C HIS A 84 7.63 -2.19 -18.11
N VAL A 85 7.62 -3.09 -17.13
CA VAL A 85 7.83 -2.77 -15.72
C VAL A 85 9.30 -2.97 -15.35
N ASN A 86 9.86 -4.14 -15.65
CA ASN A 86 11.20 -4.53 -15.19
C ASN A 86 12.31 -3.73 -15.86
N ASP A 87 12.15 -3.26 -17.08
CA ASP A 87 13.11 -2.35 -17.73
C ASP A 87 13.31 -1.05 -16.94
N LYS A 88 12.30 -0.63 -16.18
CA LYS A 88 12.33 0.58 -15.35
C LYS A 88 12.78 0.30 -13.91
N VAL A 89 12.32 -0.79 -13.32
CA VAL A 89 12.52 -1.09 -11.89
C VAL A 89 13.78 -1.94 -11.68
N LYS A 90 14.09 -2.84 -12.62
CA LYS A 90 15.25 -3.76 -12.60
C LYS A 90 15.32 -4.57 -11.31
N LEU A 91 14.22 -5.26 -11.00
CA LEU A 91 14.10 -6.08 -9.81
C LEU A 91 15.17 -7.19 -9.78
N SER A 92 15.92 -7.24 -8.69
CA SER A 92 16.81 -8.37 -8.38
C SER A 92 16.05 -9.51 -7.70
N GLU A 93 16.57 -10.75 -7.80
CA GLU A 93 15.98 -11.90 -7.08
C GLU A 93 15.89 -11.62 -5.58
N ARG A 94 16.90 -10.97 -5.01
CA ARG A 94 16.88 -10.57 -3.60
C ARG A 94 15.74 -9.62 -3.27
N GLU A 95 15.45 -8.64 -4.14
CA GLU A 95 14.33 -7.72 -3.92
C GLU A 95 12.99 -8.44 -4.04
N ILE A 96 12.84 -9.35 -4.99
CA ILE A 96 11.63 -10.19 -5.11
C ILE A 96 11.41 -10.96 -3.81
N GLU A 97 12.45 -11.63 -3.31
CA GLU A 97 12.35 -12.46 -2.10
C GLU A 97 12.08 -11.64 -0.84
N THR A 98 12.76 -10.50 -0.68
CA THR A 98 12.72 -9.76 0.59
C THR A 98 11.70 -8.63 0.63
N LEU A 99 11.20 -8.16 -0.53
CA LEU A 99 10.30 -7.02 -0.62
C LEU A 99 8.89 -7.38 -1.09
N SER A 100 8.61 -8.61 -1.51
CA SER A 100 7.24 -9.05 -1.81
C SER A 100 6.45 -9.20 -0.50
N PRO A 101 5.34 -8.45 -0.29
CA PRO A 101 4.51 -8.60 0.90
C PRO A 101 4.01 -10.02 1.15
N MET A 102 3.73 -10.79 0.08
CA MET A 102 3.31 -12.20 0.14
C MET A 102 4.37 -13.15 0.74
N ARG A 103 5.64 -12.76 0.72
CA ARG A 103 6.77 -13.59 1.19
C ARG A 103 7.28 -13.19 2.56
N ARG A 104 6.66 -12.20 3.17
CA ARG A 104 7.09 -11.66 4.47
C ARG A 104 6.16 -12.13 5.57
N PRO A 105 6.65 -12.21 6.82
CA PRO A 105 5.78 -12.42 7.97
C PRO A 105 4.65 -11.40 7.99
N GLY A 106 3.45 -11.87 8.30
CA GLY A 106 2.29 -11.00 8.42
C GLY A 106 2.44 -9.99 9.57
N VAL A 107 1.88 -8.81 9.38
CA VAL A 107 1.90 -7.72 10.36
C VAL A 107 0.53 -7.59 11.01
N ASP A 108 0.48 -7.66 12.34
CA ASP A 108 -0.76 -7.51 13.12
C ASP A 108 -1.14 -6.04 13.28
N LYS A 109 -1.52 -5.44 12.13
CA LYS A 109 -2.07 -4.08 12.04
C LYS A 109 -3.15 -4.06 10.96
N PRO A 110 -4.21 -3.23 11.10
CA PRO A 110 -5.27 -3.14 10.10
C PRO A 110 -4.74 -2.76 8.71
N LEU A 111 -5.13 -3.56 7.71
CA LEU A 111 -4.85 -3.26 6.30
C LEU A 111 -6.12 -3.44 5.48
N CYS A 112 -6.66 -2.34 4.97
CA CYS A 112 -7.69 -2.37 3.95
C CYS A 112 -7.04 -2.57 2.59
N ILE A 113 -7.46 -3.62 1.86
CA ILE A 113 -7.05 -3.90 0.49
C ILE A 113 -8.24 -3.59 -0.41
N ALA A 114 -8.10 -2.62 -1.30
CA ALA A 114 -9.16 -2.27 -2.24
C ALA A 114 -8.70 -2.48 -3.68
N TYR A 115 -9.65 -2.88 -4.54
CA TYR A 115 -9.42 -3.07 -5.98
C TYR A 115 -10.66 -2.71 -6.77
N GLY A 116 -10.49 -2.29 -8.02
CA GLY A 116 -11.59 -2.05 -8.95
C GLY A 116 -12.09 -3.35 -9.59
N THR A 117 -13.41 -3.55 -9.65
CA THR A 117 -13.97 -4.79 -10.26
C THR A 117 -13.81 -4.84 -11.78
N GLY A 118 -13.44 -3.73 -12.42
CA GLY A 118 -13.11 -3.63 -13.85
C GLY A 118 -11.61 -3.66 -14.14
N GLU A 119 -10.77 -4.06 -13.18
CA GLU A 119 -9.33 -4.23 -13.40
C GLU A 119 -9.00 -5.54 -14.13
N LEU A 120 -7.75 -5.68 -14.53
CA LEU A 120 -7.26 -6.94 -15.10
C LEU A 120 -7.44 -8.09 -14.09
N PRO A 121 -7.85 -9.29 -14.52
CA PRO A 121 -8.06 -10.44 -13.66
C PRO A 121 -6.87 -10.74 -12.74
N ALA A 122 -5.64 -10.58 -13.23
CA ALA A 122 -4.43 -10.79 -12.44
C ALA A 122 -4.31 -9.80 -11.25
N MET A 123 -4.73 -8.55 -11.41
CA MET A 123 -4.69 -7.55 -10.34
C MET A 123 -5.77 -7.80 -9.29
N ILE A 124 -6.97 -8.18 -9.76
CA ILE A 124 -8.07 -8.60 -8.88
C ILE A 124 -7.64 -9.83 -8.08
N GLY A 125 -7.04 -10.83 -8.76
CA GLY A 125 -6.50 -12.04 -8.13
C GLY A 125 -5.48 -11.72 -7.06
N ALA A 126 -4.47 -10.91 -7.37
CA ALA A 126 -3.42 -10.50 -6.43
C ALA A 126 -3.98 -9.86 -5.15
N SER A 127 -4.98 -8.98 -5.27
CA SER A 127 -5.64 -8.35 -4.13
C SER A 127 -6.39 -9.36 -3.26
N ARG A 128 -7.11 -10.29 -3.87
CA ARG A 128 -7.85 -11.36 -3.18
C ARG A 128 -6.92 -12.35 -2.50
N GLU A 129 -5.87 -12.78 -3.18
CA GLU A 129 -4.88 -13.73 -2.66
C GLU A 129 -4.13 -13.15 -1.46
N PHE A 130 -3.72 -11.89 -1.53
CA PHE A 130 -3.04 -11.27 -0.39
C PHE A 130 -3.98 -11.06 0.80
N HIS A 131 -5.25 -10.70 0.56
CA HIS A 131 -6.24 -10.67 1.64
C HIS A 131 -6.45 -12.07 2.25
N ALA A 132 -6.59 -13.10 1.42
CA ALA A 132 -6.74 -14.48 1.89
C ALA A 132 -5.53 -14.95 2.72
N TYR A 133 -4.31 -14.63 2.27
CA TYR A 133 -3.07 -14.88 3.01
C TYR A 133 -3.12 -14.25 4.41
N ARG A 134 -3.51 -12.98 4.51
CA ARG A 134 -3.64 -12.28 5.80
C ARG A 134 -4.74 -12.88 6.68
N ALA A 135 -5.89 -13.17 6.09
CA ALA A 135 -7.03 -13.78 6.80
C ALA A 135 -6.68 -15.16 7.36
N HIS A 136 -5.94 -15.98 6.61
CA HIS A 136 -5.45 -17.28 7.08
C HIS A 136 -4.53 -17.16 8.31
N ALA A 137 -3.77 -16.08 8.38
CA ALA A 137 -2.92 -15.77 9.54
C ALA A 137 -3.65 -14.98 10.65
N HIS A 138 -4.98 -14.85 10.58
CA HIS A 138 -5.83 -14.10 11.53
C HIS A 138 -5.42 -12.62 11.70
N LEU A 139 -4.83 -12.01 10.67
CA LEU A 139 -4.41 -10.62 10.70
C LEU A 139 -5.56 -9.67 10.36
N PRO A 140 -5.69 -8.53 11.07
CA PRO A 140 -6.80 -7.62 10.88
C PRO A 140 -6.77 -6.92 9.52
N GLY A 141 -7.95 -6.74 8.90
CA GLY A 141 -8.10 -6.01 7.66
C GLY A 141 -9.34 -6.38 6.88
N SER A 142 -9.60 -5.64 5.83
CA SER A 142 -10.77 -5.81 4.97
C SER A 142 -10.39 -5.88 3.50
N LEU A 143 -11.26 -6.52 2.70
CA LEU A 143 -11.18 -6.53 1.24
C LEU A 143 -12.36 -5.73 0.68
N VAL A 144 -12.06 -4.68 -0.08
CA VAL A 144 -13.06 -3.72 -0.56
C VAL A 144 -13.07 -3.68 -2.10
N PRO A 145 -13.99 -4.39 -2.75
CA PRO A 145 -14.18 -4.25 -4.19
C PRO A 145 -14.91 -2.95 -4.52
N ILE A 146 -14.38 -2.16 -5.45
CA ILE A 146 -15.01 -0.93 -5.93
C ILE A 146 -15.73 -1.23 -7.25
N PRO A 147 -17.07 -1.17 -7.27
CA PRO A 147 -17.85 -1.55 -8.44
C PRO A 147 -17.50 -0.72 -9.69
N ARG A 148 -17.28 -1.39 -10.83
CA ARG A 148 -17.01 -0.80 -12.13
C ARG A 148 -15.73 0.04 -12.23
N ALA A 149 -15.00 0.28 -11.17
CA ALA A 149 -13.72 0.97 -11.22
C ALA A 149 -12.67 0.12 -11.92
N ASN A 150 -11.83 0.73 -12.73
CA ASN A 150 -10.61 0.15 -13.28
C ASN A 150 -9.39 0.64 -12.48
N HIS A 151 -8.19 0.22 -12.90
CA HIS A 151 -6.94 0.56 -12.24
C HIS A 151 -6.73 2.07 -11.99
N PHE A 152 -7.22 2.91 -12.89
CA PHE A 152 -7.05 4.37 -12.78
C PHE A 152 -8.25 5.04 -12.10
N THR A 153 -9.46 4.65 -12.46
CA THR A 153 -10.67 5.29 -11.95
C THR A 153 -10.99 4.94 -10.49
N ILE A 154 -10.34 3.93 -9.92
CA ILE A 154 -10.48 3.61 -8.48
C ILE A 154 -10.13 4.80 -7.58
N LEU A 155 -9.21 5.67 -8.01
CA LEU A 155 -8.83 6.86 -7.27
C LEU A 155 -9.93 7.93 -7.21
N ASP A 156 -10.83 7.95 -8.19
CA ASP A 156 -11.94 8.91 -8.22
C ASP A 156 -12.90 8.71 -7.04
N ASP A 157 -12.98 7.47 -6.53
CA ASP A 157 -13.80 7.16 -5.36
C ASP A 157 -13.36 7.94 -4.10
N LEU A 158 -12.08 8.29 -3.96
CA LEU A 158 -11.57 9.12 -2.86
C LEU A 158 -11.97 10.60 -2.94
N ARG A 159 -12.57 11.04 -4.05
CA ARG A 159 -13.04 12.43 -4.23
C ARG A 159 -14.42 12.67 -3.61
N ASP A 160 -15.16 11.61 -3.36
CA ASP A 160 -16.47 11.66 -2.74
C ASP A 160 -16.37 11.29 -1.24
N PRO A 161 -16.72 12.22 -0.32
CA PRO A 161 -16.72 11.94 1.12
C PRO A 161 -17.63 10.77 1.53
N ALA A 162 -18.68 10.49 0.76
CA ALA A 162 -19.62 9.41 1.00
C ALA A 162 -19.25 8.08 0.33
N SER A 163 -18.13 8.03 -0.38
CA SER A 163 -17.70 6.86 -1.13
C SER A 163 -17.29 5.67 -0.23
N ILE A 164 -17.20 4.51 -0.86
CA ILE A 164 -16.77 3.28 -0.18
C ILE A 164 -15.34 3.42 0.33
N LEU A 165 -14.43 3.95 -0.49
CA LEU A 165 -13.02 4.11 -0.10
C LEU A 165 -12.83 5.14 1.00
N THR A 166 -13.51 6.28 0.92
CA THR A 166 -13.40 7.31 1.96
C THR A 166 -13.91 6.78 3.30
N ARG A 167 -15.03 6.05 3.31
CA ARG A 167 -15.51 5.38 4.53
C ARG A 167 -14.52 4.34 5.06
N ALA A 168 -13.87 3.56 4.18
CA ALA A 168 -12.86 2.60 4.58
C ALA A 168 -11.65 3.27 5.27
N VAL A 169 -11.20 4.42 4.77
CA VAL A 169 -10.12 5.20 5.43
C VAL A 169 -10.55 5.71 6.81
N LEU A 170 -11.80 6.19 6.92
CA LEU A 170 -12.33 6.68 8.21
C LEU A 170 -12.45 5.53 9.21
N GLN A 171 -12.89 4.36 8.77
CA GLN A 171 -12.97 3.15 9.60
C GLN A 171 -11.58 2.74 10.12
N LEU A 172 -10.55 2.71 9.25
CA LEU A 172 -9.17 2.42 9.69
C LEU A 172 -8.70 3.36 10.81
N ARG A 173 -9.12 4.63 10.78
CA ARG A 173 -8.81 5.58 11.85
C ARG A 173 -9.50 5.23 13.16
N GLU A 174 -10.71 4.70 13.10
CA GLU A 174 -11.46 4.28 14.29
C GLU A 174 -10.87 3.01 14.88
N ASP A 175 -10.49 2.05 14.04
CA ASP A 175 -9.89 0.78 14.43
C ASP A 175 -8.50 0.93 15.09
N THR A 176 -7.89 2.12 15.00
CA THR A 176 -6.55 2.43 15.55
C THR A 176 -6.58 3.37 16.76
N ARG A 177 -7.76 3.65 17.30
CA ARG A 177 -7.94 4.40 18.55
C ARG A 177 -7.92 3.46 19.74
#